data_75d09ab7e0c23f8f2ce91bf1401ec754
#
_entry.id   75d09ab7e0c23f8f2ce91bf1401ec754
#
_cell.length_a   1.000
_cell.length_b   1.000
_cell.length_c   1.000
_cell.angle_alpha   90.00
_cell.angle_beta   90.00
_cell.angle_gamma   90.00
#
_symmetry.space_group_name_H-M   'P 1'
#
loop_
_entity.id
_entity.type
_entity.pdbx_description
1 polymer ?
#
loop_
_entity_poly.entity_id
_entity_poly.type
_entity_poly.pdbx_seq_one_letter_code
_entity_poly.pdbx_strand_id
1 'polypeptide(L)'
;TALSFPFIALYDAGASIFRSQGNTRGPMTVSVISNVINIGGNAALIWGFNMGVAGAAIATLASRVFCAVVVLWQLRMDRQPIVVRDYRQIRPDGKMIRRVLALGIPSGIENSMFQLGKLAIQSSVSTLGTVAIAAQAMTNILENLNGIAAIGVGIGLMTVVGQCLGAGRKDEAVYYIKKLSILAEIIIIISCLLVFALTIPITKIGGMEPESARMCFHMVSWITVVKPVVWILAFIPAYGLRAAGDVKFSMLTSCITMWTFRFCLCVYLIRFRGFGPMAVWIGMFTDWTVRGIIFSLRFHSRKWLDHKVV
;
A
#
# COMPACT_ATOMS: atom_id res chain seq x y z
N THR A 1 -3.84 19.66 5.38
CA THR A 1 -3.84 18.22 5.05
C THR A 1 -4.95 17.46 5.80
N ALA A 2 -5.16 17.68 7.11
CA ALA A 2 -6.19 16.97 7.89
C ALA A 2 -7.61 17.14 7.30
N LEU A 3 -7.97 18.34 6.87
CA LEU A 3 -9.26 18.64 6.23
C LEU A 3 -9.52 17.86 4.93
N SER A 4 -8.51 17.24 4.35
CA SER A 4 -8.68 16.46 3.11
C SER A 4 -9.03 14.99 3.33
N PHE A 5 -8.93 14.46 4.57
CA PHE A 5 -9.25 13.05 4.85
C PHE A 5 -10.70 12.66 4.54
N PRO A 6 -11.73 13.46 4.87
CA PRO A 6 -13.09 13.13 4.50
C PRO A 6 -13.28 12.97 2.97
N PHE A 7 -12.62 13.82 2.19
CA PHE A 7 -12.71 13.76 0.72
C PHE A 7 -11.97 12.52 0.16
N ILE A 8 -10.84 12.12 0.76
CA ILE A 8 -10.18 10.86 0.39
C ILE A 8 -11.10 9.68 0.68
N ALA A 9 -11.72 9.64 1.87
CA ALA A 9 -12.62 8.55 2.24
C ALA A 9 -13.82 8.44 1.29
N LEU A 10 -14.40 9.58 0.88
CA LEU A 10 -15.48 9.61 -0.10
C LEU A 10 -15.02 9.13 -1.48
N TYR A 11 -13.83 9.55 -1.93
CA TYR A 11 -13.25 9.07 -3.18
C TYR A 11 -13.00 7.58 -3.14
N ASP A 12 -12.38 7.05 -2.08
CA ASP A 12 -12.05 5.63 -1.94
C ASP A 12 -13.30 4.76 -1.87
N ALA A 13 -14.35 5.22 -1.19
CA ALA A 13 -15.64 4.55 -1.15
C ALA A 13 -16.26 4.48 -2.55
N GLY A 14 -16.34 5.59 -3.26
CA GLY A 14 -16.86 5.65 -4.63
C GLY A 14 -16.03 4.83 -5.60
N ALA A 15 -14.71 4.93 -5.54
CA ALA A 15 -13.80 4.14 -6.37
C ALA A 15 -13.92 2.62 -6.10
N SER A 16 -14.23 2.22 -4.86
CA SER A 16 -14.47 0.83 -4.50
C SER A 16 -15.76 0.29 -5.12
N ILE A 17 -16.83 1.11 -5.17
CA ILE A 17 -18.08 0.78 -5.85
C ILE A 17 -17.83 0.56 -7.35
N PHE A 18 -17.08 1.44 -8.01
CA PHE A 18 -16.73 1.28 -9.43
C PHE A 18 -15.89 0.01 -9.67
N ARG A 19 -14.90 -0.25 -8.83
CA ARG A 19 -14.06 -1.45 -8.92
C ARG A 19 -14.86 -2.73 -8.75
N SER A 20 -15.81 -2.77 -7.81
CA SER A 20 -16.68 -3.95 -7.60
C SER A 20 -17.58 -4.25 -8.81
N GLN A 21 -17.92 -3.23 -9.61
CA GLN A 21 -18.65 -3.35 -10.89
C GLN A 21 -17.75 -3.73 -12.08
N GLY A 22 -16.44 -3.92 -11.87
CA GLY A 22 -15.47 -4.17 -12.94
C GLY A 22 -15.04 -2.92 -13.72
N ASN A 23 -15.56 -1.73 -13.36
CA ASN A 23 -15.16 -0.48 -14.02
C ASN A 23 -13.99 0.18 -13.27
N THR A 24 -12.78 -0.13 -13.69
CA THR A 24 -11.55 0.46 -13.14
C THR A 24 -11.12 1.75 -13.87
N ARG A 25 -11.60 1.97 -15.11
CA ARG A 25 -11.18 3.11 -15.94
C ARG A 25 -11.69 4.43 -15.39
N GLY A 26 -12.93 4.48 -14.90
CA GLY A 26 -13.51 5.70 -14.34
C GLY A 26 -12.66 6.29 -13.20
N PRO A 27 -12.49 5.56 -12.08
CA PRO A 27 -11.66 6.03 -10.96
C PRO A 27 -10.21 6.32 -11.35
N MET A 28 -9.63 5.52 -12.25
CA MET A 28 -8.26 5.75 -12.73
C MET A 28 -8.14 7.09 -13.45
N THR A 29 -9.05 7.40 -14.37
CA THR A 29 -9.05 8.68 -15.10
C THR A 29 -9.19 9.86 -14.15
N VAL A 30 -10.10 9.77 -13.17
CA VAL A 30 -10.29 10.81 -12.14
C VAL A 30 -9.00 11.01 -11.34
N SER A 31 -8.34 9.91 -10.94
CA SER A 31 -7.08 9.98 -10.20
C SER A 31 -5.95 10.62 -11.02
N VAL A 32 -5.82 10.29 -12.31
CA VAL A 32 -4.82 10.88 -13.20
C VAL A 32 -5.05 12.39 -13.36
N ILE A 33 -6.29 12.80 -13.64
CA ILE A 33 -6.64 14.24 -13.77
C ILE A 33 -6.35 14.97 -12.45
N SER A 34 -6.70 14.38 -11.32
CA SER A 34 -6.43 14.96 -10.00
C SER A 34 -4.92 15.14 -9.74
N ASN A 35 -4.10 14.18 -10.16
CA ASN A 35 -2.64 14.32 -10.04
C ASN A 35 -2.10 15.47 -10.92
N VAL A 36 -2.64 15.62 -12.14
CA VAL A 36 -2.28 16.77 -13.00
C VAL A 36 -2.70 18.09 -12.36
N ILE A 37 -3.90 18.17 -11.80
CA ILE A 37 -4.38 19.35 -11.06
C ILE A 37 -3.49 19.63 -9.84
N ASN A 38 -3.08 18.59 -9.11
CA ASN A 38 -2.19 18.72 -7.96
C ASN A 38 -0.82 19.27 -8.35
N ILE A 39 -0.19 18.71 -9.40
CA ILE A 39 1.12 19.15 -9.89
C ILE A 39 1.04 20.57 -10.40
N GLY A 40 0.06 20.91 -11.25
CA GLY A 40 -0.15 22.25 -11.77
C GLY A 40 -0.48 23.25 -10.68
N GLY A 41 -1.34 22.88 -9.72
CA GLY A 41 -1.68 23.70 -8.58
C GLY A 41 -0.48 23.97 -7.66
N ASN A 42 0.34 22.94 -7.40
CA ASN A 42 1.59 23.11 -6.64
C ASN A 42 2.54 24.08 -7.37
N ALA A 43 2.75 23.90 -8.66
CA ALA A 43 3.60 24.79 -9.45
C ALA A 43 3.10 26.25 -9.40
N ALA A 44 1.82 26.47 -9.65
CA ALA A 44 1.22 27.80 -9.64
C ALA A 44 1.28 28.48 -8.25
N LEU A 45 0.89 27.75 -7.19
CA LEU A 45 0.79 28.34 -5.85
C LEU A 45 2.16 28.50 -5.17
N ILE A 46 3.11 27.60 -5.42
CA ILE A 46 4.45 27.70 -4.83
C ILE A 46 5.31 28.73 -5.59
N TRP A 47 5.37 28.63 -6.92
CA TRP A 47 6.25 29.50 -7.73
C TRP A 47 5.56 30.78 -8.19
N GLY A 48 4.25 30.72 -8.55
CA GLY A 48 3.53 31.94 -9.02
C GLY A 48 3.12 32.87 -7.88
N PHE A 49 2.54 32.30 -6.81
CA PHE A 49 2.06 33.09 -5.66
C PHE A 49 3.00 33.10 -4.45
N ASN A 50 4.15 32.42 -4.51
CA ASN A 50 5.14 32.32 -3.41
C ASN A 50 4.56 31.84 -2.07
N MET A 51 3.51 31.02 -2.11
CA MET A 51 2.82 30.54 -0.91
C MET A 51 3.55 29.39 -0.17
N GLY A 52 4.65 28.87 -0.71
CA GLY A 52 5.45 27.83 -0.08
C GLY A 52 4.61 26.60 0.34
N VAL A 53 4.76 26.18 1.59
CA VAL A 53 4.08 24.99 2.15
C VAL A 53 2.53 25.14 2.18
N ALA A 54 2.03 26.37 2.38
CA ALA A 54 0.59 26.62 2.37
C ALA A 54 0.00 26.39 0.97
N GLY A 55 0.69 26.81 -0.08
CA GLY A 55 0.30 26.58 -1.47
C GLY A 55 0.19 25.07 -1.79
N ALA A 56 1.19 24.29 -1.38
CA ALA A 56 1.15 22.83 -1.52
C ALA A 56 -0.04 22.17 -0.80
N ALA A 57 -0.37 22.66 0.40
CA ALA A 57 -1.49 22.15 1.17
C ALA A 57 -2.85 22.46 0.50
N ILE A 58 -3.00 23.67 -0.06
CA ILE A 58 -4.21 24.10 -0.77
C ILE A 58 -4.38 23.29 -2.08
N ALA A 59 -3.32 23.15 -2.89
CA ALA A 59 -3.36 22.36 -4.11
C ALA A 59 -3.75 20.90 -3.83
N THR A 60 -3.21 20.31 -2.76
CA THR A 60 -3.55 18.96 -2.32
C THR A 60 -5.01 18.85 -1.87
N LEU A 61 -5.52 19.83 -1.13
CA LEU A 61 -6.93 19.85 -0.73
C LEU A 61 -7.85 19.97 -1.94
N ALA A 62 -7.56 20.91 -2.85
CA ALA A 62 -8.36 21.13 -4.05
C ALA A 62 -8.44 19.88 -4.95
N SER A 63 -7.32 19.20 -5.17
CA SER A 63 -7.26 17.98 -5.97
C SER A 63 -8.08 16.83 -5.35
N ARG A 64 -8.06 16.69 -4.02
CA ARG A 64 -8.85 15.68 -3.30
C ARG A 64 -10.34 15.97 -3.29
N VAL A 65 -10.73 17.24 -3.12
CA VAL A 65 -12.12 17.68 -3.27
C VAL A 65 -12.62 17.38 -4.68
N PHE A 66 -11.83 17.72 -5.69
CA PHE A 66 -12.13 17.40 -7.09
C PHE A 66 -12.39 15.89 -7.29
N CYS A 67 -11.50 15.02 -6.79
CA CYS A 67 -11.68 13.57 -6.85
C CYS A 67 -13.01 13.12 -6.26
N ALA A 68 -13.31 13.56 -5.05
CA ALA A 68 -14.53 13.20 -4.35
C ALA A 68 -15.79 13.64 -5.11
N VAL A 69 -15.81 14.90 -5.55
CA VAL A 69 -16.96 15.46 -6.27
C VAL A 69 -17.20 14.74 -7.59
N VAL A 70 -16.14 14.52 -8.38
CA VAL A 70 -16.26 13.87 -9.70
C VAL A 70 -16.69 12.42 -9.58
N VAL A 71 -16.12 11.64 -8.64
CA VAL A 71 -16.52 10.24 -8.44
C VAL A 71 -17.97 10.15 -7.96
N LEU A 72 -18.39 10.99 -7.02
CA LEU A 72 -19.80 11.03 -6.57
C LEU A 72 -20.74 11.45 -7.71
N TRP A 73 -20.34 12.42 -8.53
CA TRP A 73 -21.12 12.81 -9.71
C TRP A 73 -21.24 11.69 -10.73
N GLN A 74 -20.13 10.95 -11.00
CA GLN A 74 -20.17 9.79 -11.89
C GLN A 74 -21.08 8.67 -11.37
N LEU A 75 -21.19 8.45 -10.05
CA LEU A 75 -22.11 7.48 -9.44
C LEU A 75 -23.58 7.81 -9.63
N ARG A 76 -23.92 9.06 -9.97
CA ARG A 76 -25.30 9.48 -10.30
C ARG A 76 -25.68 9.20 -11.76
N MET A 77 -24.71 8.94 -12.62
CA MET A 77 -24.98 8.69 -14.03
C MET A 77 -25.58 7.30 -14.27
N ASP A 78 -26.64 7.23 -15.03
CA ASP A 78 -27.37 5.98 -15.36
C ASP A 78 -26.58 4.97 -16.22
N ARG A 79 -25.31 5.20 -16.43
CA ARG A 79 -24.43 4.33 -17.22
C ARG A 79 -23.82 3.17 -16.43
N GLN A 80 -24.15 3.07 -15.13
CA GLN A 80 -23.56 2.09 -14.23
C GLN A 80 -24.62 1.11 -13.72
N PRO A 81 -24.29 -0.17 -13.45
CA PRO A 81 -25.21 -1.14 -12.87
C PRO A 81 -25.73 -0.74 -11.48
N ILE A 82 -24.92 -0.04 -10.71
CA ILE A 82 -25.29 0.51 -9.38
C ILE A 82 -25.25 2.03 -9.49
N VAL A 83 -26.43 2.64 -9.37
CA VAL A 83 -26.60 4.10 -9.45
C VAL A 83 -27.11 4.62 -8.12
N VAL A 84 -26.46 5.65 -7.58
CA VAL A 84 -26.92 6.37 -6.40
C VAL A 84 -27.53 7.69 -6.83
N ARG A 85 -28.88 7.70 -7.06
CA ARG A 85 -29.58 8.88 -7.59
C ARG A 85 -29.77 9.96 -6.55
N ASP A 86 -30.12 9.58 -5.33
CA ASP A 86 -30.49 10.54 -4.29
C ASP A 86 -29.74 10.26 -2.97
N TYR A 87 -28.72 11.08 -2.70
CA TYR A 87 -27.92 10.97 -1.48
C TYR A 87 -28.68 11.35 -0.22
N ARG A 88 -29.82 12.08 -0.34
CA ARG A 88 -30.66 12.49 0.81
C ARG A 88 -31.56 11.38 1.32
N GLN A 89 -31.81 10.37 0.49
CA GLN A 89 -32.68 9.23 0.87
C GLN A 89 -31.88 8.07 1.47
N ILE A 90 -30.55 8.17 1.54
CA ILE A 90 -29.70 7.13 2.14
C ILE A 90 -29.99 7.08 3.63
N ARG A 91 -30.63 6.00 4.06
CA ARG A 91 -30.83 5.72 5.49
C ARG A 91 -29.67 4.87 6.01
N PRO A 92 -29.02 5.26 7.11
CA PRO A 92 -27.94 4.46 7.69
C PRO A 92 -28.50 3.12 8.21
N ASP A 93 -28.02 2.01 7.65
CA ASP A 93 -28.32 0.68 8.16
C ASP A 93 -27.23 0.26 9.17
N GLY A 94 -27.60 0.20 10.44
CA GLY A 94 -26.69 -0.16 11.53
C GLY A 94 -26.09 -1.55 11.38
N LYS A 95 -26.79 -2.52 10.76
CA LYS A 95 -26.27 -3.88 10.51
C LYS A 95 -25.17 -3.83 9.45
N MET A 96 -25.39 -3.10 8.36
CA MET A 96 -24.41 -2.92 7.29
C MET A 96 -23.18 -2.15 7.79
N ILE A 97 -23.39 -1.05 8.53
CA ILE A 97 -22.30 -0.27 9.13
C ILE A 97 -21.44 -1.15 10.04
N ARG A 98 -22.06 -1.97 10.91
CA ARG A 98 -21.33 -2.90 11.78
C ARG A 98 -20.50 -3.92 11.00
N ARG A 99 -21.01 -4.44 9.88
CA ARG A 99 -20.27 -5.37 9.00
C ARG A 99 -19.06 -4.69 8.36
N VAL A 100 -19.24 -3.50 7.81
CA VAL A 100 -18.15 -2.71 7.19
C VAL A 100 -17.08 -2.38 8.24
N LEU A 101 -17.48 -1.93 9.44
CA LEU A 101 -16.56 -1.61 10.53
C LEU A 101 -15.84 -2.85 11.06
N ALA A 102 -16.49 -4.01 11.09
CA ALA A 102 -15.86 -5.27 11.52
C ALA A 102 -14.67 -5.70 10.62
N LEU A 103 -14.67 -5.27 9.35
CA LEU A 103 -13.56 -5.46 8.42
C LEU A 103 -12.62 -4.25 8.40
N GLY A 104 -13.17 -3.05 8.48
CA GLY A 104 -12.42 -1.80 8.38
C GLY A 104 -11.57 -1.50 9.62
N ILE A 105 -12.09 -1.72 10.83
CA ILE A 105 -11.37 -1.43 12.07
C ILE A 105 -10.07 -2.27 12.19
N PRO A 106 -10.09 -3.60 12.01
CA PRO A 106 -8.85 -4.37 12.04
C PRO A 106 -7.82 -3.91 10.99
N SER A 107 -8.26 -3.62 9.77
CA SER A 107 -7.37 -3.09 8.72
C SER A 107 -6.82 -1.71 9.08
N GLY A 108 -7.62 -0.86 9.70
CA GLY A 108 -7.20 0.45 10.20
C GLY A 108 -6.15 0.33 11.31
N ILE A 109 -6.36 -0.57 12.27
CA ILE A 109 -5.41 -0.87 13.34
C ILE A 109 -4.09 -1.39 12.75
N GLU A 110 -4.16 -2.34 11.81
CA GLU A 110 -2.98 -2.87 11.14
C GLU A 110 -2.15 -1.74 10.49
N ASN A 111 -2.79 -0.88 9.69
CA ASN A 111 -2.11 0.24 9.04
C ASN A 111 -1.52 1.23 10.05
N SER A 112 -2.25 1.55 11.13
CA SER A 112 -1.77 2.44 12.19
C SER A 112 -0.54 1.87 12.90
N MET A 113 -0.57 0.58 13.24
CA MET A 113 0.56 -0.12 13.86
C MET A 113 1.78 -0.17 12.95
N PHE A 114 1.57 -0.33 11.63
CA PHE A 114 2.64 -0.23 10.63
C PHE A 114 3.28 1.15 10.59
N GLN A 115 2.49 2.21 10.61
CA GLN A 115 3.02 3.58 10.58
C GLN A 115 3.78 3.91 11.88
N LEU A 116 3.26 3.50 13.03
CA LEU A 116 3.97 3.64 14.31
C LEU A 116 5.30 2.88 14.31
N GLY A 117 5.31 1.64 13.81
CA GLY A 117 6.52 0.85 13.68
C GLY A 117 7.57 1.50 12.75
N LYS A 118 7.13 2.06 11.61
CA LYS A 118 8.02 2.83 10.71
C LYS A 118 8.62 4.05 11.41
N LEU A 119 7.82 4.80 12.17
CA LEU A 119 8.31 5.97 12.94
C LEU A 119 9.33 5.54 14.01
N ALA A 120 9.06 4.46 14.73
CA ALA A 120 9.97 3.93 15.74
C ALA A 120 11.32 3.45 15.13
N ILE A 121 11.28 2.79 13.96
CA ILE A 121 12.48 2.41 13.21
C ILE A 121 13.22 3.67 12.72
N GLN A 122 12.52 4.66 12.18
CA GLN A 122 13.13 5.90 11.73
C GLN A 122 13.83 6.65 12.87
N SER A 123 13.24 6.64 14.05
CA SER A 123 13.90 7.18 15.27
C SER A 123 15.18 6.43 15.63
N SER A 124 15.23 5.12 15.42
CA SER A 124 16.47 4.34 15.61
C SER A 124 17.52 4.61 14.52
N VAL A 125 17.09 4.83 13.28
CA VAL A 125 18.01 5.19 12.18
C VAL A 125 18.59 6.59 12.37
N SER A 126 17.84 7.53 12.96
CA SER A 126 18.32 8.90 13.18
C SER A 126 19.56 8.98 14.11
N THR A 127 19.80 7.95 14.90
CA THR A 127 21.02 7.87 15.74
C THR A 127 22.29 7.50 14.95
N LEU A 128 22.15 7.05 13.68
CA LEU A 128 23.28 6.60 12.84
C LEU A 128 23.95 7.73 12.04
N GLY A 129 23.48 8.96 12.17
CA GLY A 129 24.03 10.12 11.48
C GLY A 129 23.36 10.42 10.13
N THR A 130 23.70 11.59 9.57
CA THR A 130 23.05 12.17 8.37
C THR A 130 23.24 11.33 7.11
N VAL A 131 24.41 10.73 6.94
CA VAL A 131 24.75 9.85 5.78
C VAL A 131 23.81 8.65 5.74
N ALA A 132 23.62 7.98 6.88
CA ALA A 132 22.72 6.82 6.99
C ALA A 132 21.26 7.20 6.79
N ILE A 133 20.83 8.35 7.32
CA ILE A 133 19.47 8.86 7.13
C ILE A 133 19.19 9.13 5.65
N ALA A 134 20.10 9.78 4.95
CA ALA A 134 19.96 10.09 3.53
C ALA A 134 19.91 8.81 2.68
N ALA A 135 20.81 7.86 2.94
CA ALA A 135 20.83 6.56 2.27
C ALA A 135 19.52 5.79 2.50
N GLN A 136 19.03 5.74 3.73
CA GLN A 136 17.78 5.05 4.08
C GLN A 136 16.56 5.72 3.44
N ALA A 137 16.49 7.05 3.42
CA ALA A 137 15.41 7.80 2.81
C ALA A 137 15.32 7.52 1.30
N MET A 138 16.45 7.59 0.58
CA MET A 138 16.49 7.27 -0.84
C MET A 138 16.13 5.82 -1.12
N THR A 139 16.64 4.89 -0.32
CA THR A 139 16.32 3.45 -0.46
C THR A 139 14.83 3.20 -0.25
N ASN A 140 14.18 3.87 0.71
CA ASN A 140 12.73 3.78 0.92
C ASN A 140 11.94 4.28 -0.29
N ILE A 141 12.38 5.38 -0.94
CA ILE A 141 11.74 5.90 -2.16
C ILE A 141 11.83 4.87 -3.29
N LEU A 142 13.03 4.30 -3.51
CA LEU A 142 13.27 3.29 -4.55
C LEU A 142 12.49 1.99 -4.27
N GLU A 143 12.41 1.56 -3.01
CA GLU A 143 11.63 0.39 -2.59
C GLU A 143 10.13 0.59 -2.81
N ASN A 144 9.59 1.76 -2.46
CA ASN A 144 8.19 2.10 -2.71
C ASN A 144 7.89 2.11 -4.21
N LEU A 145 8.73 2.74 -5.03
CA LEU A 145 8.57 2.76 -6.49
C LEU A 145 8.48 1.35 -7.07
N ASN A 146 9.37 0.47 -6.61
CA ASN A 146 9.41 -0.93 -6.99
C ASN A 146 8.12 -1.71 -6.60
N GLY A 147 7.46 -1.35 -5.49
CA GLY A 147 6.28 -2.06 -4.98
C GLY A 147 4.94 -1.66 -5.61
N ILE A 148 4.84 -0.47 -6.23
CA ILE A 148 3.57 0.13 -6.65
C ILE A 148 2.75 -0.79 -7.57
N ALA A 149 3.37 -1.35 -8.59
CA ALA A 149 2.67 -2.16 -9.59
C ALA A 149 2.14 -3.48 -8.98
N ALA A 150 2.91 -4.12 -8.13
CA ALA A 150 2.49 -5.36 -7.45
C ALA A 150 1.38 -5.12 -6.42
N ILE A 151 1.41 -3.98 -5.71
CA ILE A 151 0.30 -3.56 -4.84
C ILE A 151 -0.98 -3.37 -5.67
N GLY A 152 -0.87 -2.80 -6.88
CA GLY A 152 -1.98 -2.68 -7.82
C GLY A 152 -2.60 -4.04 -8.18
N VAL A 153 -1.78 -5.05 -8.45
CA VAL A 153 -2.24 -6.43 -8.68
C VAL A 153 -2.94 -6.98 -7.43
N GLY A 154 -2.40 -6.73 -6.23
CA GLY A 154 -3.02 -7.15 -4.96
C GLY A 154 -4.41 -6.56 -4.75
N ILE A 155 -4.60 -5.27 -5.03
CA ILE A 155 -5.91 -4.61 -4.95
C ILE A 155 -6.89 -5.19 -5.96
N GLY A 156 -6.45 -5.44 -7.21
CA GLY A 156 -7.25 -6.11 -8.23
C GLY A 156 -7.66 -7.53 -7.82
N LEU A 157 -6.73 -8.28 -7.22
CA LEU A 157 -6.97 -9.60 -6.68
C LEU A 157 -8.07 -9.63 -5.62
N MET A 158 -8.11 -8.64 -4.71
CA MET A 158 -9.18 -8.54 -3.72
C MET A 158 -10.56 -8.48 -4.38
N THR A 159 -10.70 -7.71 -5.46
CA THR A 159 -11.97 -7.58 -6.19
C THR A 159 -12.36 -8.90 -6.85
N VAL A 160 -11.44 -9.55 -7.56
CA VAL A 160 -11.69 -10.82 -8.26
C VAL A 160 -12.05 -11.93 -7.27
N VAL A 161 -11.28 -12.07 -6.19
CA VAL A 161 -11.54 -13.07 -5.15
C VAL A 161 -12.88 -12.81 -4.45
N GLY A 162 -13.19 -11.54 -4.14
CA GLY A 162 -14.48 -11.18 -3.56
C GLY A 162 -15.66 -11.55 -4.47
N GLN A 163 -15.56 -11.33 -5.78
CA GLN A 163 -16.57 -11.73 -6.76
C GLN A 163 -16.72 -13.25 -6.86
N CYS A 164 -15.60 -13.99 -6.91
CA CYS A 164 -15.62 -15.47 -6.94
C CYS A 164 -16.29 -16.04 -5.68
N LEU A 165 -15.94 -15.54 -4.50
CA LEU A 165 -16.51 -16.00 -3.24
C LEU A 165 -17.99 -15.62 -3.11
N GLY A 166 -18.38 -14.41 -3.56
CA GLY A 166 -19.77 -13.98 -3.61
C GLY A 166 -20.62 -14.83 -4.54
N ALA A 167 -20.04 -15.37 -5.63
CA ALA A 167 -20.68 -16.31 -6.54
C ALA A 167 -20.62 -17.78 -6.06
N GLY A 168 -20.04 -18.06 -4.87
CA GLY A 168 -19.89 -19.42 -4.34
C GLY A 168 -18.78 -20.26 -4.98
N ARG A 169 -17.97 -19.67 -5.87
CA ARG A 169 -16.94 -20.36 -6.67
C ARG A 169 -15.58 -20.38 -5.95
N LYS A 170 -15.48 -21.18 -4.89
CA LYS A 170 -14.29 -21.23 -4.02
C LYS A 170 -13.02 -21.67 -4.75
N ASP A 171 -13.11 -22.64 -5.65
CA ASP A 171 -11.93 -23.15 -6.39
C ASP A 171 -11.40 -22.14 -7.39
N GLU A 172 -12.27 -21.34 -8.02
CA GLU A 172 -11.86 -20.24 -8.89
C GLU A 172 -11.12 -19.16 -8.10
N ALA A 173 -11.57 -18.84 -6.88
CA ALA A 173 -10.87 -17.90 -6.01
C ALA A 173 -9.43 -18.36 -5.72
N VAL A 174 -9.23 -19.63 -5.40
CA VAL A 174 -7.88 -20.21 -5.20
C VAL A 174 -7.06 -20.17 -6.47
N TYR A 175 -7.65 -20.48 -7.63
CA TYR A 175 -6.99 -20.41 -8.92
C TYR A 175 -6.50 -19.00 -9.25
N TYR A 176 -7.35 -17.98 -9.08
CA TYR A 176 -6.98 -16.60 -9.35
C TYR A 176 -5.90 -16.07 -8.39
N ILE A 177 -5.94 -16.45 -7.10
CA ILE A 177 -4.87 -16.08 -6.16
C ILE A 177 -3.53 -16.61 -6.67
N LYS A 178 -3.44 -17.87 -7.08
CA LYS A 178 -2.20 -18.46 -7.60
C LYS A 178 -1.75 -17.78 -8.90
N LYS A 179 -2.64 -17.56 -9.85
CA LYS A 179 -2.32 -16.93 -11.14
C LYS A 179 -1.87 -15.47 -10.99
N LEU A 180 -2.56 -14.70 -10.15
CA LEU A 180 -2.21 -13.30 -9.90
C LEU A 180 -0.95 -13.18 -9.02
N SER A 181 -0.65 -14.18 -8.19
CA SER A 181 0.65 -14.25 -7.49
C SER A 181 1.81 -14.39 -8.47
N ILE A 182 1.69 -15.27 -9.47
CA ILE A 182 2.72 -15.41 -10.51
C ILE A 182 2.87 -14.12 -11.33
N LEU A 183 1.74 -13.48 -11.69
CA LEU A 183 1.79 -12.20 -12.40
C LEU A 183 2.49 -11.11 -11.57
N ALA A 184 2.14 -11.00 -10.30
CA ALA A 184 2.76 -10.05 -9.38
C ALA A 184 4.26 -10.34 -9.20
N GLU A 185 4.67 -11.62 -9.18
CA GLU A 185 6.06 -12.04 -9.12
C GLU A 185 6.86 -11.54 -10.33
N ILE A 186 6.35 -11.79 -11.53
CA ILE A 186 6.98 -11.32 -12.79
C ILE A 186 7.12 -9.80 -12.77
N ILE A 187 6.08 -9.08 -12.34
CA ILE A 187 6.08 -7.62 -12.24
C ILE A 187 7.13 -7.14 -11.23
N ILE A 188 7.24 -7.78 -10.07
CA ILE A 188 8.25 -7.42 -9.05
C ILE A 188 9.66 -7.67 -9.57
N ILE A 189 9.93 -8.80 -10.23
CA ILE A 189 11.25 -9.09 -10.80
C ILE A 189 11.64 -7.99 -11.81
N ILE A 190 10.77 -7.67 -12.74
CA ILE A 190 11.02 -6.63 -13.75
C ILE A 190 11.24 -5.27 -13.07
N SER A 191 10.40 -4.92 -12.10
CA SER A 191 10.48 -3.66 -11.37
C SER A 191 11.77 -3.57 -10.53
N CYS A 192 12.17 -4.66 -9.88
CA CYS A 192 13.42 -4.75 -9.12
C CYS A 192 14.64 -4.52 -10.02
N LEU A 193 14.69 -5.19 -11.18
CA LEU A 193 15.78 -5.02 -12.15
C LEU A 193 15.82 -3.59 -12.70
N LEU A 194 14.66 -3.02 -13.03
CA LEU A 194 14.58 -1.65 -13.52
C LEU A 194 15.06 -0.64 -12.46
N VAL A 195 14.58 -0.74 -11.23
CA VAL A 195 14.97 0.15 -10.12
C VAL A 195 16.45 -0.02 -9.80
N PHE A 196 16.97 -1.24 -9.83
CA PHE A 196 18.40 -1.50 -9.63
C PHE A 196 19.26 -0.80 -10.70
N ALA A 197 18.90 -0.94 -11.97
CA ALA A 197 19.59 -0.27 -13.07
C ALA A 197 19.53 1.27 -12.96
N LEU A 198 18.40 1.81 -12.46
CA LEU A 198 18.19 3.25 -12.30
C LEU A 198 18.76 3.81 -10.99
N THR A 199 19.23 2.98 -10.06
CA THR A 199 19.72 3.45 -8.75
C THR A 199 20.88 4.41 -8.89
N ILE A 200 21.89 4.10 -9.72
CA ILE A 200 23.05 4.97 -9.92
C ILE A 200 22.68 6.29 -10.58
N PRO A 201 21.92 6.33 -11.69
CA PRO A 201 21.47 7.60 -12.25
C PRO A 201 20.65 8.45 -11.27
N ILE A 202 19.71 7.84 -10.54
CA ILE A 202 18.84 8.55 -9.60
C ILE A 202 19.63 9.16 -8.44
N THR A 203 20.58 8.43 -7.86
CA THR A 203 21.41 8.93 -6.76
C THR A 203 22.32 10.09 -7.22
N LYS A 204 22.83 10.04 -8.47
CA LYS A 204 23.61 11.13 -9.06
C LYS A 204 22.77 12.39 -9.32
N ILE A 205 21.59 12.22 -9.92
CA ILE A 205 20.66 13.33 -10.18
C ILE A 205 20.17 13.94 -8.88
N GLY A 206 19.95 13.11 -7.85
CA GLY A 206 19.57 13.55 -6.51
C GLY A 206 20.68 14.27 -5.73
N GLY A 207 21.88 14.42 -6.28
CA GLY A 207 23.00 15.10 -5.62
C GLY A 207 23.44 14.44 -4.32
N MET A 208 23.30 13.12 -4.21
CA MET A 208 23.68 12.40 -2.99
C MET A 208 25.18 12.38 -2.79
N GLU A 209 25.60 12.55 -1.54
CA GLU A 209 26.99 12.34 -1.13
C GLU A 209 27.47 10.94 -1.50
N PRO A 210 28.72 10.75 -2.00
CA PRO A 210 29.22 9.46 -2.48
C PRO A 210 29.07 8.32 -1.48
N GLU A 211 29.26 8.57 -0.19
CA GLU A 211 29.12 7.57 0.86
C GLU A 211 27.66 7.13 1.04
N SER A 212 26.72 8.09 1.10
CA SER A 212 25.29 7.81 1.15
C SER A 212 24.80 7.05 -0.08
N ALA A 213 25.30 7.40 -1.28
CA ALA A 213 24.95 6.73 -2.53
C ALA A 213 25.45 5.29 -2.55
N ARG A 214 26.67 5.02 -2.05
CA ARG A 214 27.22 3.67 -1.92
C ARG A 214 26.42 2.79 -0.96
N MET A 215 26.03 3.35 0.21
CA MET A 215 25.16 2.65 1.16
C MET A 215 23.79 2.34 0.55
N CYS A 216 23.19 3.31 -0.15
CA CYS A 216 21.91 3.13 -0.83
C CYS A 216 22.02 2.01 -1.89
N PHE A 217 23.04 2.02 -2.74
CA PHE A 217 23.25 0.99 -3.75
C PHE A 217 23.40 -0.40 -3.13
N HIS A 218 24.13 -0.52 -2.04
CA HIS A 218 24.27 -1.80 -1.32
C HIS A 218 22.92 -2.30 -0.78
N MET A 219 22.11 -1.43 -0.17
CA MET A 219 20.79 -1.79 0.33
C MET A 219 19.84 -2.20 -0.81
N VAL A 220 19.82 -1.45 -1.91
CA VAL A 220 18.98 -1.76 -3.09
C VAL A 220 19.39 -3.07 -3.73
N SER A 221 20.69 -3.40 -3.77
CA SER A 221 21.18 -4.69 -4.27
C SER A 221 20.56 -5.87 -3.50
N TRP A 222 20.58 -5.81 -2.17
CA TRP A 222 19.94 -6.82 -1.34
C TRP A 222 18.43 -6.89 -1.51
N ILE A 223 17.77 -5.73 -1.63
CA ILE A 223 16.32 -5.67 -1.90
C ILE A 223 16.01 -6.36 -3.23
N THR A 224 16.80 -6.12 -4.27
CA THR A 224 16.59 -6.70 -5.60
C THR A 224 16.66 -8.23 -5.60
N VAL A 225 17.51 -8.82 -4.76
CA VAL A 225 17.64 -10.28 -4.64
C VAL A 225 16.55 -10.87 -3.74
N VAL A 226 16.31 -10.27 -2.57
CA VAL A 226 15.47 -10.87 -1.52
C VAL A 226 13.99 -10.61 -1.76
N LYS A 227 13.62 -9.41 -2.23
CA LYS A 227 12.22 -9.00 -2.37
C LYS A 227 11.41 -9.91 -3.31
N PRO A 228 11.89 -10.30 -4.50
CA PRO A 228 11.14 -11.21 -5.36
C PRO A 228 10.78 -12.52 -4.66
N VAL A 229 11.70 -13.08 -3.90
CA VAL A 229 11.51 -14.39 -3.25
C VAL A 229 10.49 -14.35 -2.10
N VAL A 230 10.53 -13.30 -1.26
CA VAL A 230 9.77 -13.31 0.01
C VAL A 230 8.55 -12.39 0.01
N TRP A 231 8.56 -11.30 -0.76
CA TRP A 231 7.51 -10.29 -0.68
C TRP A 231 6.15 -10.81 -1.18
N ILE A 232 6.15 -11.57 -2.28
CA ILE A 232 4.91 -12.12 -2.85
C ILE A 232 4.21 -13.03 -1.86
N LEU A 233 4.95 -13.91 -1.20
CA LEU A 233 4.41 -14.83 -0.20
C LEU A 233 3.84 -14.10 1.02
N ALA A 234 4.43 -12.94 1.36
CA ALA A 234 4.00 -12.13 2.50
C ALA A 234 2.75 -11.27 2.22
N PHE A 235 2.55 -10.82 0.98
CA PHE A 235 1.53 -9.81 0.70
C PHE A 235 0.38 -10.32 -0.17
N ILE A 236 0.64 -11.07 -1.24
CA ILE A 236 -0.42 -11.46 -2.16
C ILE A 236 -1.44 -12.40 -1.53
N PRO A 237 -1.08 -13.47 -0.79
CA PRO A 237 -2.06 -14.28 -0.08
C PRO A 237 -2.86 -13.48 0.95
N ALA A 238 -2.25 -12.49 1.60
CA ALA A 238 -2.93 -11.61 2.55
C ALA A 238 -4.09 -10.82 1.91
N TYR A 239 -3.94 -10.34 0.66
CA TYR A 239 -5.04 -9.71 -0.08
C TYR A 239 -6.19 -10.70 -0.29
N GLY A 240 -5.89 -11.96 -0.63
CA GLY A 240 -6.89 -13.02 -0.77
C GLY A 240 -7.62 -13.33 0.55
N LEU A 241 -6.89 -13.46 1.65
CA LEU A 241 -7.46 -13.69 2.98
C LEU A 241 -8.38 -12.53 3.41
N ARG A 242 -7.98 -11.29 3.15
CA ARG A 242 -8.80 -10.09 3.44
C ARG A 242 -10.06 -10.07 2.59
N ALA A 243 -9.98 -10.44 1.31
CA ALA A 243 -11.16 -10.55 0.44
C ALA A 243 -12.15 -11.59 0.92
N ALA A 244 -11.67 -12.66 1.57
CA ALA A 244 -12.48 -13.70 2.17
C ALA A 244 -13.01 -13.36 3.59
N GLY A 245 -12.68 -12.17 4.12
CA GLY A 245 -13.13 -11.74 5.46
C GLY A 245 -12.22 -12.20 6.62
N ASP A 246 -11.13 -12.93 6.37
CA ASP A 246 -10.16 -13.34 7.40
C ASP A 246 -9.18 -12.20 7.78
N VAL A 247 -9.77 -11.02 8.04
CA VAL A 247 -9.01 -9.77 8.28
C VAL A 247 -8.34 -9.79 9.65
N LYS A 248 -8.96 -10.38 10.65
CA LYS A 248 -8.41 -10.45 12.01
C LYS A 248 -7.12 -11.26 12.07
N PHE A 249 -7.08 -12.38 11.37
CA PHE A 249 -5.87 -13.20 11.27
C PHE A 249 -4.75 -12.42 10.57
N SER A 250 -5.08 -11.77 9.44
CA SER A 250 -4.13 -10.94 8.72
C SER A 250 -3.56 -9.81 9.59
N MET A 251 -4.43 -9.09 10.32
CA MET A 251 -4.04 -8.02 11.24
C MET A 251 -3.10 -8.53 12.34
N LEU A 252 -3.50 -9.58 13.07
CA LEU A 252 -2.70 -10.11 14.18
C LEU A 252 -1.32 -10.58 13.71
N THR A 253 -1.28 -11.37 12.64
CA THR A 253 -0.02 -11.85 12.07
C THR A 253 0.87 -10.68 11.68
N SER A 254 0.34 -9.70 10.93
CA SER A 254 1.09 -8.53 10.48
C SER A 254 1.60 -7.67 11.63
N CYS A 255 0.79 -7.43 12.66
CA CYS A 255 1.20 -6.65 13.83
C CYS A 255 2.29 -7.38 14.63
N ILE A 256 2.11 -8.67 14.92
CA ILE A 256 3.10 -9.44 15.68
C ILE A 256 4.43 -9.50 14.94
N THR A 257 4.42 -9.84 13.65
CA THR A 257 5.65 -9.96 12.88
C THR A 257 6.37 -8.61 12.72
N MET A 258 5.61 -7.53 12.50
CA MET A 258 6.17 -6.18 12.41
C MET A 258 6.90 -5.77 13.68
N TRP A 259 6.29 -5.96 14.86
CA TRP A 259 6.89 -5.51 16.12
C TRP A 259 8.01 -6.44 16.59
N THR A 260 7.83 -7.76 16.47
CA THR A 260 8.82 -8.73 16.94
C THR A 260 10.03 -8.82 16.00
N PHE A 261 9.79 -9.11 14.72
CA PHE A 261 10.89 -9.39 13.78
C PHE A 261 11.42 -8.13 13.10
N ARG A 262 10.57 -7.16 12.78
CA ARG A 262 11.06 -5.96 12.09
C ARG A 262 11.57 -4.92 13.07
N PHE A 263 10.79 -4.52 14.09
CA PHE A 263 11.20 -3.49 15.03
C PHE A 263 12.25 -3.98 16.03
N CYS A 264 11.96 -5.02 16.82
CA CYS A 264 12.89 -5.50 17.85
C CYS A 264 14.22 -5.98 17.26
N LEU A 265 14.20 -6.74 16.16
CA LEU A 265 15.42 -7.18 15.51
C LEU A 265 16.23 -6.01 14.94
N CYS A 266 15.56 -5.02 14.32
CA CYS A 266 16.23 -3.81 13.82
C CYS A 266 16.93 -3.05 14.95
N VAL A 267 16.24 -2.79 16.06
CA VAL A 267 16.82 -2.10 17.23
C VAL A 267 17.99 -2.89 17.82
N TYR A 268 17.84 -4.21 17.94
CA TYR A 268 18.91 -5.09 18.41
C TYR A 268 20.15 -5.00 17.50
N LEU A 269 19.97 -5.10 16.20
CA LEU A 269 21.09 -5.05 15.24
C LEU A 269 21.78 -3.69 15.23
N ILE A 270 21.04 -2.60 15.35
CA ILE A 270 21.60 -1.24 15.41
C ILE A 270 22.39 -1.06 16.71
N ARG A 271 21.77 -1.34 17.88
CA ARG A 271 22.36 -1.00 19.19
C ARG A 271 23.47 -1.95 19.65
N PHE A 272 23.34 -3.24 19.38
CA PHE A 272 24.26 -4.25 19.92
C PHE A 272 25.23 -4.82 18.89
N ARG A 273 24.92 -4.74 17.60
CA ARG A 273 25.74 -5.34 16.54
C ARG A 273 26.35 -4.32 15.59
N GLY A 274 25.98 -3.05 15.66
CA GLY A 274 26.56 -2.00 14.84
C GLY A 274 26.27 -2.12 13.32
N PHE A 275 25.15 -2.75 12.96
CA PHE A 275 24.78 -3.02 11.55
C PHE A 275 24.21 -1.78 10.84
N GLY A 276 24.61 -0.58 11.07
CA GLY A 276 24.19 0.60 10.32
C GLY A 276 22.74 0.55 9.76
N PRO A 277 22.42 1.27 8.68
CA PRO A 277 21.07 1.31 8.11
C PRO A 277 20.62 -0.02 7.48
N MET A 278 21.55 -0.94 7.19
CA MET A 278 21.21 -2.28 6.69
C MET A 278 20.39 -3.12 7.67
N ALA A 279 20.48 -2.83 8.99
CA ALA A 279 19.69 -3.49 10.02
C ALA A 279 18.18 -3.38 9.77
N VAL A 280 17.70 -2.25 9.21
CA VAL A 280 16.30 -2.04 8.87
C VAL A 280 15.84 -3.06 7.82
N TRP A 281 16.66 -3.29 6.81
CA TRP A 281 16.34 -4.21 5.70
C TRP A 281 16.41 -5.66 6.14
N ILE A 282 17.39 -6.04 6.96
CA ILE A 282 17.46 -7.38 7.57
C ILE A 282 16.19 -7.65 8.39
N GLY A 283 15.77 -6.71 9.24
CA GLY A 283 14.53 -6.83 9.99
C GLY A 283 13.30 -6.95 9.09
N MET A 284 13.27 -6.20 7.99
CA MET A 284 12.18 -6.23 7.02
C MET A 284 12.13 -7.56 6.24
N PHE A 285 13.26 -8.08 5.81
CA PHE A 285 13.35 -9.38 5.13
C PHE A 285 12.91 -10.52 6.04
N THR A 286 13.31 -10.48 7.31
CA THR A 286 12.89 -11.47 8.31
C THR A 286 11.37 -11.39 8.55
N ASP A 287 10.81 -10.19 8.72
CA ASP A 287 9.36 -9.98 8.83
C ASP A 287 8.61 -10.55 7.61
N TRP A 288 9.06 -10.25 6.39
CA TRP A 288 8.42 -10.76 5.17
C TRP A 288 8.51 -12.28 5.07
N THR A 289 9.64 -12.87 5.44
CA THR A 289 9.84 -14.32 5.40
C THR A 289 8.88 -15.03 6.38
N VAL A 290 8.88 -14.61 7.64
CA VAL A 290 8.02 -15.21 8.66
C VAL A 290 6.54 -15.02 8.32
N ARG A 291 6.15 -13.83 7.90
CA ARG A 291 4.79 -13.51 7.47
C ARG A 291 4.39 -14.35 6.25
N GLY A 292 5.27 -14.47 5.27
CA GLY A 292 5.06 -15.28 4.07
C GLY A 292 4.81 -16.74 4.40
N ILE A 293 5.58 -17.32 5.32
CA ILE A 293 5.38 -18.70 5.80
C ILE A 293 4.00 -18.82 6.45
N ILE A 294 3.65 -17.94 7.39
CA ILE A 294 2.38 -17.99 8.12
C ILE A 294 1.18 -17.85 7.16
N PHE A 295 1.22 -16.90 6.23
CA PHE A 295 0.15 -16.70 5.25
C PHE A 295 0.05 -17.85 4.25
N SER A 296 1.18 -18.42 3.82
CA SER A 296 1.19 -19.59 2.94
C SER A 296 0.59 -20.81 3.62
N LEU A 297 0.91 -21.07 4.89
CA LEU A 297 0.31 -22.14 5.68
C LEU A 297 -1.21 -21.92 5.85
N ARG A 298 -1.63 -20.70 6.15
CA ARG A 298 -3.06 -20.35 6.27
C ARG A 298 -3.79 -20.54 4.94
N PHE A 299 -3.16 -20.12 3.84
CA PHE A 299 -3.71 -20.30 2.49
C PHE A 299 -3.90 -21.80 2.15
N HIS A 300 -2.89 -22.64 2.40
CA HIS A 300 -2.96 -24.07 2.13
C HIS A 300 -3.99 -24.80 3.01
N SER A 301 -4.20 -24.36 4.25
CA SER A 301 -5.20 -24.97 5.15
C SER A 301 -6.64 -24.80 4.67
N ARG A 302 -6.90 -23.95 3.68
CA ARG A 302 -8.23 -23.60 3.13
C ARG A 302 -9.25 -23.10 4.15
N LYS A 303 -8.91 -22.97 5.44
CA LYS A 303 -9.81 -22.52 6.52
C LYS A 303 -10.36 -21.10 6.27
N TRP A 304 -9.68 -20.30 5.48
CA TRP A 304 -10.11 -18.95 5.11
C TRP A 304 -11.33 -18.93 4.17
N LEU A 305 -11.62 -20.05 3.48
CA LEU A 305 -12.77 -20.19 2.57
C LEU A 305 -14.10 -20.41 3.33
N ASP A 306 -14.05 -20.69 4.62
CA ASP A 306 -15.24 -20.99 5.44
C ASP A 306 -15.74 -19.74 6.18
N HIS A 307 -15.04 -18.62 6.08
CA HIS A 307 -15.51 -17.34 6.62
C HIS A 307 -16.68 -16.81 5.78
N LYS A 308 -17.82 -16.56 6.45
CA LYS A 308 -18.96 -15.91 5.81
C LYS A 308 -18.74 -14.38 5.82
N VAL A 309 -18.54 -13.82 4.65
CA VAL A 309 -18.40 -12.36 4.48
C VAL A 309 -19.77 -11.69 4.41
N VAL A 310 -20.79 -12.45 4.04
CA VAL A 310 -22.18 -11.99 3.85
C VAL A 310 -23.13 -12.72 4.79
#